data_f9a33a7ac5f67197341a69037c23cd86
#
_entry.id   f9a33a7ac5f67197341a69037c23cd86
#
_cell.length_a   1.000
_cell.length_b   1.000
_cell.length_c   1.000
_cell.angle_alpha   90.00
_cell.angle_beta   90.00
_cell.angle_gamma   90.00
#
_symmetry.space_group_name_H-M   'P 1'
#
loop_
_entity.id
_entity.type
_entity.pdbx_description
1 polymer ?
#
loop_
_entity_poly.entity_id
_entity_poly.type
_entity_poly.pdbx_seq_one_letter_code
_entity_poly.pdbx_strand_id
1 'polypeptide(L)'
;MKTLGPISALLAGYALLAGTAWDDSELLKARDRQDRAAIEKIAAELRGATEKDPNDAAAQYRLAVAESYSAEVAIETRDKTAAKNAAQTGIDAAERAVNLKPDSPEYQRILGTLCGQIISGNGLAALKYGKCALTAVNKAIELDPKSSMAYLSHGVGNYYLPPALGGGMEIAIKDFRKAIELNPKNADAWLWLGIALRHENQADEARKAIAKSVELNPNRVWAKQQLDKTPTQ
;
A
#
# COMPACT_ATOMS: atom_id res chain seq x y z
N MET A 1 58.50 -3.23 -46.72
CA MET A 1 57.70 -4.12 -45.87
C MET A 1 57.41 -3.38 -44.57
N LYS A 2 56.19 -2.88 -44.41
CA LYS A 2 55.69 -2.25 -43.18
C LYS A 2 54.59 -3.14 -42.62
N THR A 3 54.86 -3.72 -41.46
CA THR A 3 53.91 -4.58 -40.72
C THR A 3 52.91 -3.71 -39.97
N LEU A 4 51.63 -3.85 -40.32
CA LEU A 4 50.52 -3.31 -39.57
C LEU A 4 50.26 -4.24 -38.37
N GLY A 5 50.32 -3.71 -37.14
CA GLY A 5 49.91 -4.39 -35.92
C GLY A 5 48.37 -4.36 -35.74
N PRO A 6 47.81 -5.29 -34.98
CA PRO A 6 46.37 -5.39 -34.81
C PRO A 6 45.85 -4.36 -33.87
N ILE A 7 44.79 -3.64 -34.29
CA ILE A 7 44.00 -2.75 -33.48
C ILE A 7 43.06 -3.61 -32.61
N SER A 8 43.38 -3.73 -31.33
CA SER A 8 42.48 -4.36 -30.36
C SER A 8 41.30 -3.44 -30.09
N ALA A 9 40.16 -3.75 -30.66
CA ALA A 9 38.87 -3.14 -30.33
C ALA A 9 38.44 -3.59 -28.93
N LEU A 10 38.55 -2.72 -27.96
CA LEU A 10 37.92 -2.85 -26.65
C LEU A 10 36.39 -2.68 -26.84
N LEU A 11 35.69 -3.77 -27.00
CA LEU A 11 34.23 -3.83 -26.82
C LEU A 11 33.94 -3.65 -25.34
N ALA A 12 33.68 -2.41 -24.93
CA ALA A 12 33.04 -2.14 -23.64
C ALA A 12 31.64 -2.70 -23.67
N GLY A 13 31.48 -3.87 -23.08
CA GLY A 13 30.18 -4.48 -22.85
C GLY A 13 29.34 -3.58 -21.93
N TYR A 14 28.42 -2.83 -22.51
CA TYR A 14 27.29 -2.28 -21.77
C TYR A 14 26.42 -3.48 -21.36
N ALA A 15 26.65 -3.98 -20.15
CA ALA A 15 25.66 -4.82 -19.49
C ALA A 15 24.43 -3.93 -19.25
N LEU A 16 23.43 -4.07 -20.10
CA LEU A 16 22.08 -3.67 -19.79
C LEU A 16 21.68 -4.45 -18.52
N LEU A 17 21.83 -3.81 -17.38
CA LEU A 17 21.11 -4.19 -16.16
C LEU A 17 19.64 -3.91 -16.46
N ALA A 18 18.99 -4.87 -17.14
CA ALA A 18 17.54 -5.00 -17.07
C ALA A 18 17.24 -5.11 -15.58
N GLY A 19 16.73 -4.04 -15.00
CA GLY A 19 16.32 -4.00 -13.61
C GLY A 19 15.37 -5.17 -13.38
N THR A 20 15.80 -6.17 -12.61
CA THR A 20 14.94 -7.24 -12.16
C THR A 20 13.73 -6.58 -11.52
N ALA A 21 12.54 -6.92 -12.00
CA ALA A 21 11.30 -6.44 -11.37
C ALA A 21 11.42 -6.71 -9.86
N TRP A 22 11.15 -5.70 -9.04
CA TRP A 22 11.19 -5.86 -7.59
C TRP A 22 10.15 -6.91 -7.17
N ASP A 23 10.62 -7.98 -6.56
CA ASP A 23 9.78 -9.03 -6.01
C ASP A 23 9.43 -8.67 -4.56
N ASP A 24 8.18 -8.26 -4.35
CA ASP A 24 7.63 -7.94 -3.04
C ASP A 24 7.00 -9.16 -2.33
N SER A 25 7.15 -10.35 -2.88
CA SER A 25 6.48 -11.56 -2.40
C SER A 25 6.79 -11.88 -0.93
N GLU A 26 8.05 -11.71 -0.50
CA GLU A 26 8.43 -11.94 0.89
C GLU A 26 7.86 -10.87 1.83
N LEU A 27 7.81 -9.62 1.39
CA LEU A 27 7.19 -8.53 2.13
C LEU A 27 5.68 -8.75 2.29
N LEU A 28 4.99 -9.17 1.22
CA LEU A 28 3.57 -9.54 1.26
C LEU A 28 3.32 -10.74 2.19
N LYS A 29 4.14 -11.78 2.15
CA LYS A 29 4.04 -12.92 3.05
C LYS A 29 4.22 -12.50 4.52
N ALA A 30 5.17 -11.61 4.80
CA ALA A 30 5.40 -11.09 6.15
C ALA A 30 4.20 -10.28 6.64
N ARG A 31 3.63 -9.39 5.80
CA ARG A 31 2.39 -8.67 6.09
C ARG A 31 1.24 -9.63 6.39
N ASP A 32 1.03 -10.61 5.52
CA ASP A 32 -0.09 -11.55 5.65
C ASP A 32 -0.03 -12.38 6.95
N ARG A 33 1.17 -12.68 7.42
CA ARG A 33 1.42 -13.39 8.67
C ARG A 33 1.52 -12.48 9.90
N GLN A 34 1.43 -11.17 9.71
CA GLN A 34 1.69 -10.16 10.74
C GLN A 34 3.11 -10.29 11.35
N ASP A 35 4.09 -10.72 10.54
CA ASP A 35 5.49 -10.87 10.95
C ASP A 35 6.22 -9.52 10.89
N ARG A 36 6.11 -8.78 12.00
CA ARG A 36 6.72 -7.45 12.15
C ARG A 36 8.24 -7.48 12.00
N ALA A 37 8.89 -8.54 12.50
CA ALA A 37 10.35 -8.63 12.46
C ALA A 37 10.86 -8.80 11.02
N ALA A 38 10.17 -9.63 10.22
CA ALA A 38 10.50 -9.78 8.80
C ALA A 38 10.26 -8.49 8.01
N ILE A 39 9.15 -7.77 8.26
CA ILE A 39 8.88 -6.47 7.62
C ILE A 39 9.98 -5.46 7.98
N GLU A 40 10.33 -5.34 9.26
CA GLU A 40 11.35 -4.38 9.73
C GLU A 40 12.73 -4.68 9.13
N LYS A 41 13.10 -5.95 9.00
CA LYS A 41 14.36 -6.35 8.34
C LYS A 41 14.39 -5.83 6.90
N ILE A 42 13.32 -6.07 6.13
CA ILE A 42 13.22 -5.60 4.73
C ILE A 42 13.23 -4.07 4.67
N ALA A 43 12.48 -3.40 5.55
CA ALA A 43 12.46 -1.94 5.62
C ALA A 43 13.84 -1.35 5.93
N ALA A 44 14.61 -1.97 6.84
CA ALA A 44 15.97 -1.54 7.17
C ALA A 44 16.93 -1.65 5.97
N GLU A 45 16.83 -2.74 5.20
CA GLU A 45 17.62 -2.92 3.97
C GLU A 45 17.27 -1.84 2.92
N LEU A 46 15.97 -1.54 2.77
CA LEU A 46 15.49 -0.50 1.85
C LEU A 46 15.90 0.91 2.29
N ARG A 47 15.88 1.21 3.61
CA ARG A 47 16.42 2.48 4.14
C ARG A 47 17.90 2.65 3.77
N GLY A 48 18.72 1.61 3.98
CA GLY A 48 20.12 1.64 3.58
C GLY A 48 20.33 1.86 2.07
N ALA A 49 19.39 1.39 1.22
CA ALA A 49 19.43 1.66 -0.22
C ALA A 49 19.10 3.13 -0.54
N THR A 50 18.07 3.70 0.11
CA THR A 50 17.67 5.10 -0.09
C THR A 50 18.69 6.10 0.48
N GLU A 51 19.48 5.72 1.49
CA GLU A 51 20.59 6.54 2.01
C GLU A 51 21.76 6.61 1.01
N LYS A 52 22.02 5.51 0.28
CA LYS A 52 23.08 5.46 -0.74
C LYS A 52 22.71 6.24 -2.00
N ASP A 53 21.45 6.16 -2.41
CA ASP A 53 20.94 6.93 -3.56
C ASP A 53 19.58 7.55 -3.21
N PRO A 54 19.56 8.76 -2.63
CA PRO A 54 18.32 9.46 -2.29
C PRO A 54 17.45 9.83 -3.50
N ASN A 55 18.01 9.82 -4.71
CA ASN A 55 17.33 10.17 -5.95
C ASN A 55 16.80 8.95 -6.73
N ASP A 56 16.97 7.74 -6.22
CA ASP A 56 16.31 6.56 -6.78
C ASP A 56 14.83 6.54 -6.36
N ALA A 57 13.97 7.01 -7.26
CA ALA A 57 12.52 7.04 -7.04
C ALA A 57 11.92 5.64 -6.76
N ALA A 58 12.50 4.59 -7.36
CA ALA A 58 12.02 3.23 -7.16
C ALA A 58 12.42 2.71 -5.77
N ALA A 59 13.62 3.02 -5.29
CA ALA A 59 14.05 2.68 -3.94
C ALA A 59 13.19 3.40 -2.89
N GLN A 60 12.91 4.70 -3.07
CA GLN A 60 12.02 5.47 -2.21
C GLN A 60 10.61 4.88 -2.17
N TYR A 61 10.05 4.52 -3.32
CA TYR A 61 8.75 3.85 -3.41
C TYR A 61 8.73 2.49 -2.68
N ARG A 62 9.77 1.65 -2.86
CA ARG A 62 9.87 0.35 -2.19
C ARG A 62 9.92 0.51 -0.67
N LEU A 63 10.67 1.48 -0.17
CA LEU A 63 10.70 1.82 1.25
C LEU A 63 9.31 2.25 1.74
N ALA A 64 8.64 3.13 1.00
CA ALA A 64 7.28 3.57 1.34
C ALA A 64 6.28 2.39 1.40
N VAL A 65 6.39 1.41 0.50
CA VAL A 65 5.56 0.19 0.54
C VAL A 65 5.86 -0.65 1.78
N ALA A 66 7.13 -0.86 2.12
CA ALA A 66 7.51 -1.63 3.30
C ALA A 66 7.03 -0.96 4.60
N GLU A 67 7.18 0.35 4.70
CA GLU A 67 6.69 1.12 5.84
C GLU A 67 5.14 1.17 5.90
N SER A 68 4.46 1.16 4.76
CA SER A 68 3.00 1.05 4.71
C SER A 68 2.53 -0.30 5.28
N TYR A 69 3.19 -1.41 4.95
CA TYR A 69 2.85 -2.70 5.52
C TYR A 69 3.22 -2.81 7.01
N SER A 70 4.32 -2.18 7.43
CA SER A 70 4.66 -2.04 8.85
C SER A 70 3.56 -1.29 9.61
N ALA A 71 3.10 -0.15 9.07
CA ALA A 71 2.01 0.63 9.66
C ALA A 71 0.69 -0.17 9.68
N GLU A 72 0.35 -0.87 8.58
CA GLU A 72 -0.84 -1.70 8.47
C GLU A 72 -0.86 -2.79 9.57
N VAL A 73 0.21 -3.57 9.69
CA VAL A 73 0.31 -4.62 10.71
C VAL A 73 0.27 -4.04 12.12
N ALA A 74 0.88 -2.87 12.34
CA ALA A 74 0.80 -2.18 13.62
C ALA A 74 -0.61 -1.71 13.96
N ILE A 75 -1.39 -1.22 12.98
CA ILE A 75 -2.80 -0.87 13.13
C ILE A 75 -3.62 -2.12 13.49
N GLU A 76 -3.44 -3.22 12.78
CA GLU A 76 -4.14 -4.47 12.99
C GLU A 76 -3.89 -5.07 14.38
N THR A 77 -2.66 -4.93 14.88
CA THR A 77 -2.22 -5.37 16.21
C THR A 77 -2.40 -4.31 17.31
N ARG A 78 -2.99 -3.15 16.97
CA ARG A 78 -3.30 -2.03 17.88
C ARG A 78 -2.08 -1.36 18.52
N ASP A 79 -0.91 -1.43 17.89
CA ASP A 79 0.28 -0.69 18.29
C ASP A 79 0.30 0.69 17.63
N LYS A 80 -0.36 1.66 18.27
CA LYS A 80 -0.50 3.02 17.74
C LYS A 80 0.83 3.75 17.55
N THR A 81 1.81 3.47 18.40
CA THR A 81 3.13 4.11 18.33
C THR A 81 3.91 3.60 17.12
N ALA A 82 3.97 2.29 16.93
CA ALA A 82 4.62 1.70 15.76
C ALA A 82 3.91 2.11 14.47
N ALA A 83 2.57 2.11 14.44
CA ALA A 83 1.79 2.53 13.29
C ALA A 83 2.11 3.97 12.88
N LYS A 84 2.14 4.91 13.86
CA LYS A 84 2.49 6.30 13.59
C LYS A 84 3.91 6.46 13.05
N ASN A 85 4.88 5.79 13.67
CA ASN A 85 6.29 5.91 13.28
C ASN A 85 6.52 5.37 11.87
N ALA A 86 6.01 4.17 11.57
CA ALA A 86 6.13 3.57 10.25
C ALA A 86 5.42 4.43 9.19
N ALA A 87 4.19 4.88 9.46
CA ALA A 87 3.47 5.76 8.52
C ALA A 87 4.23 7.07 8.25
N GLN A 88 4.84 7.69 9.26
CA GLN A 88 5.62 8.92 9.07
C GLN A 88 6.86 8.66 8.20
N THR A 89 7.65 7.62 8.52
CA THR A 89 8.82 7.24 7.70
C THR A 89 8.42 6.94 6.26
N GLY A 90 7.31 6.22 6.09
CA GLY A 90 6.76 5.89 4.78
C GLY A 90 6.30 7.13 4.01
N ILE A 91 5.66 8.11 4.66
CA ILE A 91 5.26 9.39 4.04
C ILE A 91 6.49 10.12 3.50
N ASP A 92 7.54 10.23 4.30
CA ASP A 92 8.77 10.94 3.91
C ASP A 92 9.41 10.30 2.67
N ALA A 93 9.42 8.96 2.58
CA ALA A 93 9.89 8.23 1.41
C ALA A 93 8.94 8.38 0.20
N ALA A 94 7.62 8.28 0.42
CA ALA A 94 6.63 8.41 -0.64
C ALA A 94 6.62 9.81 -1.26
N GLU A 95 6.76 10.87 -0.47
CA GLU A 95 6.89 12.25 -0.95
C GLU A 95 8.12 12.42 -1.85
N ARG A 96 9.25 11.81 -1.48
CA ARG A 96 10.44 11.82 -2.35
C ARG A 96 10.20 11.08 -3.65
N ALA A 97 9.57 9.90 -3.61
CA ALA A 97 9.22 9.15 -4.82
C ALA A 97 8.30 9.94 -5.74
N VAL A 98 7.26 10.59 -5.20
CA VAL A 98 6.33 11.45 -5.95
C VAL A 98 7.03 12.67 -6.53
N ASN A 99 7.91 13.34 -5.77
CA ASN A 99 8.66 14.49 -6.26
C ASN A 99 9.59 14.12 -7.44
N LEU A 100 10.15 12.91 -7.43
CA LEU A 100 11.01 12.40 -8.49
C LEU A 100 10.21 11.92 -9.72
N LYS A 101 8.99 11.37 -9.52
CA LYS A 101 8.09 10.87 -10.57
C LYS A 101 6.64 11.18 -10.24
N PRO A 102 6.16 12.40 -10.46
CA PRO A 102 4.82 12.85 -10.06
C PRO A 102 3.68 12.15 -10.82
N ASP A 103 3.94 11.63 -12.01
CA ASP A 103 2.95 10.96 -12.86
C ASP A 103 2.89 9.43 -12.66
N SER A 104 3.50 8.90 -11.61
CA SER A 104 3.37 7.50 -11.23
C SER A 104 2.09 7.28 -10.41
N PRO A 105 1.09 6.54 -10.90
CA PRO A 105 -0.14 6.29 -10.15
C PRO A 105 0.14 5.52 -8.84
N GLU A 106 1.08 4.57 -8.84
CA GLU A 106 1.44 3.81 -7.66
C GLU A 106 2.16 4.65 -6.59
N TYR A 107 3.00 5.62 -6.99
CA TYR A 107 3.65 6.50 -6.03
C TYR A 107 2.64 7.44 -5.37
N GLN A 108 1.70 7.98 -6.14
CA GLN A 108 0.59 8.76 -5.62
C GLN A 108 -0.28 7.92 -4.68
N ARG A 109 -0.62 6.69 -5.08
CA ARG A 109 -1.43 5.79 -4.28
C ARG A 109 -0.79 5.49 -2.92
N ILE A 110 0.50 5.13 -2.89
CA ILE A 110 1.17 4.78 -1.63
C ILE A 110 1.31 5.98 -0.70
N LEU A 111 1.55 7.18 -1.24
CA LEU A 111 1.56 8.42 -0.46
C LEU A 111 0.19 8.64 0.21
N GLY A 112 -0.89 8.56 -0.54
CA GLY A 112 -2.23 8.73 0.01
C GLY A 112 -2.61 7.65 1.02
N THR A 113 -2.21 6.40 0.78
CA THR A 113 -2.41 5.28 1.73
C THR A 113 -1.73 5.56 3.06
N LEU A 114 -0.47 5.97 3.05
CA LEU A 114 0.31 6.28 4.26
C LEU A 114 -0.26 7.49 5.02
N CYS A 115 -0.68 8.54 4.29
CA CYS A 115 -1.40 9.68 4.88
C CYS A 115 -2.73 9.23 5.54
N GLY A 116 -3.42 8.24 4.99
CA GLY A 116 -4.61 7.63 5.61
C GLY A 116 -4.27 6.79 6.84
N GLN A 117 -3.20 6.01 6.79
CA GLN A 117 -2.78 5.15 7.90
C GLN A 117 -2.39 5.95 9.16
N ILE A 118 -1.73 7.09 9.01
CA ILE A 118 -1.37 7.94 10.17
C ILE A 118 -2.60 8.56 10.84
N ILE A 119 -3.71 8.71 10.12
CA ILE A 119 -4.99 9.22 10.63
C ILE A 119 -5.71 8.16 11.47
N SER A 120 -5.63 6.88 11.10
CA SER A 120 -6.41 5.80 11.70
C SER A 120 -6.24 5.66 13.22
N GLY A 121 -5.10 6.12 13.75
CA GLY A 121 -4.79 6.10 15.19
C GLY A 121 -5.07 7.40 15.94
N ASN A 122 -5.31 8.52 15.22
CA ASN A 122 -5.44 9.86 15.83
C ASN A 122 -6.28 10.79 14.94
N GLY A 123 -7.53 11.04 15.34
CA GLY A 123 -8.44 11.93 14.59
C GLY A 123 -7.91 13.36 14.38
N LEU A 124 -7.05 13.90 15.27
CA LEU A 124 -6.40 15.20 15.06
C LEU A 124 -5.41 15.18 13.90
N ALA A 125 -4.84 14.01 13.59
CA ALA A 125 -3.97 13.85 12.42
C ALA A 125 -4.74 14.07 11.09
N ALA A 126 -6.06 13.90 11.06
CA ALA A 126 -6.89 14.21 9.90
C ALA A 126 -6.79 15.67 9.46
N LEU A 127 -6.61 16.60 10.38
CA LEU A 127 -6.42 18.03 10.06
C LEU A 127 -5.13 18.28 9.28
N LYS A 128 -4.07 17.50 9.55
CA LYS A 128 -2.78 17.62 8.89
C LYS A 128 -2.70 16.77 7.61
N TYR A 129 -3.14 15.52 7.69
CA TYR A 129 -2.89 14.52 6.64
C TYR A 129 -4.12 14.19 5.77
N GLY A 130 -5.32 14.66 6.14
CA GLY A 130 -6.55 14.35 5.41
C GLY A 130 -6.51 14.85 3.97
N LYS A 131 -5.99 16.07 3.74
CA LYS A 131 -5.81 16.59 2.38
C LYS A 131 -4.82 15.76 1.58
N CYS A 132 -3.69 15.36 2.18
CA CYS A 132 -2.71 14.47 1.55
C CYS A 132 -3.36 13.15 1.13
N ALA A 133 -4.07 12.48 2.07
CA ALA A 133 -4.72 11.20 1.81
C ALA A 133 -5.66 11.25 0.60
N LEU A 134 -6.56 12.24 0.56
CA LEU A 134 -7.52 12.38 -0.53
C LEU A 134 -6.87 12.82 -1.84
N THR A 135 -6.01 13.85 -1.81
CA THR A 135 -5.45 14.42 -3.04
C THR A 135 -4.55 13.41 -3.76
N ALA A 136 -3.70 12.70 -3.03
CA ALA A 136 -2.79 11.73 -3.63
C ALA A 136 -3.52 10.51 -4.19
N VAL A 137 -4.52 9.95 -3.48
CA VAL A 137 -5.28 8.81 -4.02
C VAL A 137 -6.17 9.24 -5.18
N ASN A 138 -6.79 10.41 -5.15
CA ASN A 138 -7.53 10.96 -6.30
C ASN A 138 -6.63 11.11 -7.53
N LYS A 139 -5.39 11.60 -7.33
CA LYS A 139 -4.40 11.70 -8.41
C LYS A 139 -4.02 10.31 -8.95
N ALA A 140 -3.88 9.31 -8.09
CA ALA A 140 -3.65 7.93 -8.53
C ALA A 140 -4.80 7.40 -9.41
N ILE A 141 -6.05 7.64 -9.04
CA ILE A 141 -7.23 7.25 -9.83
C ILE A 141 -7.29 8.04 -11.16
N GLU A 142 -6.96 9.33 -11.15
CA GLU A 142 -6.87 10.14 -12.36
C GLU A 142 -5.85 9.58 -13.36
N LEU A 143 -4.67 9.19 -12.86
CA LEU A 143 -3.57 8.64 -13.66
C LEU A 143 -3.85 7.20 -14.14
N ASP A 144 -4.52 6.38 -13.32
CA ASP A 144 -4.95 5.02 -13.68
C ASP A 144 -6.37 4.73 -13.17
N PRO A 145 -7.41 5.06 -13.96
CA PRO A 145 -8.81 4.82 -13.60
C PRO A 145 -9.20 3.32 -13.51
N LYS A 146 -8.29 2.41 -13.89
CA LYS A 146 -8.51 0.97 -13.83
C LYS A 146 -7.75 0.30 -12.69
N SER A 147 -7.05 1.05 -11.86
CA SER A 147 -6.33 0.53 -10.71
C SER A 147 -7.29 0.09 -9.59
N SER A 148 -7.49 -1.22 -9.43
CA SER A 148 -8.22 -1.79 -8.28
C SER A 148 -7.61 -1.35 -6.95
N MET A 149 -6.29 -1.22 -6.87
CA MET A 149 -5.59 -0.81 -5.65
C MET A 149 -5.81 0.67 -5.32
N ALA A 150 -5.95 1.53 -6.32
CA ALA A 150 -6.26 2.94 -6.07
C ALA A 150 -7.67 3.11 -5.48
N TYR A 151 -8.68 2.39 -6.01
CA TYR A 151 -10.03 2.38 -5.41
C TYR A 151 -10.05 1.72 -4.03
N LEU A 152 -9.27 0.66 -3.80
CA LEU A 152 -9.12 0.10 -2.44
C LEU A 152 -8.57 1.16 -1.49
N SER A 153 -7.48 1.84 -1.84
CA SER A 153 -6.87 2.88 -1.01
C SER A 153 -7.82 4.06 -0.76
N HIS A 154 -8.58 4.49 -1.79
CA HIS A 154 -9.58 5.53 -1.66
C HIS A 154 -10.71 5.12 -0.70
N GLY A 155 -11.21 3.91 -0.84
CA GLY A 155 -12.23 3.35 0.07
C GLY A 155 -11.75 3.26 1.51
N VAL A 156 -10.51 2.82 1.76
CA VAL A 156 -9.94 2.78 3.12
C VAL A 156 -9.79 4.20 3.70
N GLY A 157 -9.36 5.17 2.89
CA GLY A 157 -9.32 6.57 3.30
C GLY A 157 -10.72 7.09 3.70
N ASN A 158 -11.73 6.82 2.88
CA ASN A 158 -13.11 7.24 3.15
C ASN A 158 -13.76 6.52 4.35
N TYR A 159 -13.36 5.27 4.62
CA TYR A 159 -13.80 4.53 5.80
C TYR A 159 -13.43 5.24 7.11
N TYR A 160 -12.23 5.82 7.16
CA TYR A 160 -11.75 6.54 8.35
C TYR A 160 -12.10 8.02 8.36
N LEU A 161 -12.41 8.62 7.21
CA LEU A 161 -12.70 10.05 7.10
C LEU A 161 -14.19 10.32 7.36
N PRO A 162 -14.51 11.19 8.32
CA PRO A 162 -15.91 11.55 8.62
C PRO A 162 -16.61 12.20 7.42
N PRO A 163 -17.95 12.04 7.29
CA PRO A 163 -18.74 12.70 6.23
C PRO A 163 -18.57 14.22 6.20
N ALA A 164 -18.42 14.85 7.34
CA ALA A 164 -18.18 16.31 7.46
C ALA A 164 -16.87 16.77 6.79
N LEU A 165 -15.93 15.84 6.55
CA LEU A 165 -14.67 16.09 5.85
C LEU A 165 -14.64 15.48 4.43
N GLY A 166 -15.81 15.09 3.91
CA GLY A 166 -15.95 14.57 2.56
C GLY A 166 -15.73 13.07 2.40
N GLY A 167 -15.60 12.32 3.51
CA GLY A 167 -15.52 10.85 3.53
C GLY A 167 -16.85 10.18 3.86
N GLY A 168 -16.78 8.99 4.39
CA GLY A 168 -17.93 8.26 4.92
C GLY A 168 -18.09 6.85 4.35
N MET A 169 -18.89 6.07 5.06
CA MET A 169 -19.05 4.65 4.82
C MET A 169 -19.68 4.31 3.46
N GLU A 170 -20.64 5.12 3.01
CA GLU A 170 -21.27 4.92 1.70
C GLU A 170 -20.25 5.03 0.56
N ILE A 171 -19.38 6.04 0.60
CA ILE A 171 -18.31 6.23 -0.39
C ILE A 171 -17.33 5.06 -0.31
N ALA A 172 -16.92 4.67 0.90
CA ALA A 172 -16.02 3.55 1.11
C ALA A 172 -16.55 2.23 0.51
N ILE A 173 -17.81 1.88 0.78
CA ILE A 173 -18.44 0.67 0.24
C ILE A 173 -18.50 0.70 -1.30
N LYS A 174 -18.82 1.87 -1.88
CA LYS A 174 -18.83 2.05 -3.34
C LYS A 174 -17.43 1.80 -3.94
N ASP A 175 -16.40 2.33 -3.32
CA ASP A 175 -15.02 2.18 -3.77
C ASP A 175 -14.54 0.74 -3.67
N PHE A 176 -14.84 0.04 -2.56
CA PHE A 176 -14.49 -1.38 -2.41
C PHE A 176 -15.20 -2.25 -3.46
N ARG A 177 -16.47 -1.97 -3.76
CA ARG A 177 -17.19 -2.65 -4.85
C ARG A 177 -16.54 -2.36 -6.21
N LYS A 178 -16.10 -1.11 -6.45
CA LYS A 178 -15.37 -0.75 -7.67
C LYS A 178 -14.01 -1.44 -7.76
N ALA A 179 -13.28 -1.54 -6.67
CA ALA A 179 -12.02 -2.28 -6.61
C ALA A 179 -12.22 -3.77 -6.96
N ILE A 180 -13.30 -4.39 -6.47
CA ILE A 180 -13.67 -5.78 -6.77
C ILE A 180 -14.10 -5.94 -8.24
N GLU A 181 -14.88 -5.00 -8.79
CA GLU A 181 -15.26 -4.99 -10.21
C GLU A 181 -14.02 -4.99 -11.11
N LEU A 182 -13.03 -4.16 -10.80
CA LEU A 182 -11.79 -4.03 -11.56
C LEU A 182 -10.86 -5.24 -11.39
N ASN A 183 -10.82 -5.83 -10.19
CA ASN A 183 -10.07 -7.05 -9.90
C ASN A 183 -10.81 -7.94 -8.89
N PRO A 184 -11.61 -8.91 -9.36
CA PRO A 184 -12.36 -9.82 -8.48
C PRO A 184 -11.47 -10.72 -7.58
N LYS A 185 -10.16 -10.79 -7.88
CA LYS A 185 -9.17 -11.55 -7.08
C LYS A 185 -8.47 -10.69 -6.01
N ASN A 186 -8.82 -9.40 -5.89
CA ASN A 186 -8.28 -8.54 -4.86
C ASN A 186 -8.87 -8.92 -3.49
N ALA A 187 -8.15 -9.77 -2.75
CA ALA A 187 -8.57 -10.28 -1.45
C ALA A 187 -8.78 -9.15 -0.41
N ASP A 188 -7.93 -8.12 -0.43
CA ASP A 188 -8.04 -7.00 0.50
C ASP A 188 -9.28 -6.13 0.21
N ALA A 189 -9.69 -6.00 -1.06
CA ALA A 189 -10.93 -5.29 -1.39
C ALA A 189 -12.18 -6.02 -0.83
N TRP A 190 -12.21 -7.35 -0.91
CA TRP A 190 -13.25 -8.16 -0.29
C TRP A 190 -13.24 -8.04 1.24
N LEU A 191 -12.06 -8.04 1.85
CA LEU A 191 -11.90 -7.87 3.30
C LEU A 191 -12.46 -6.53 3.77
N TRP A 192 -12.05 -5.44 3.13
CA TRP A 192 -12.49 -4.10 3.51
C TRP A 192 -13.96 -3.86 3.22
N LEU A 193 -14.51 -4.43 2.12
CA LEU A 193 -15.95 -4.41 1.89
C LEU A 193 -16.70 -5.07 3.06
N GLY A 194 -16.25 -6.24 3.50
CA GLY A 194 -16.89 -6.93 4.61
C GLY A 194 -16.76 -6.18 5.93
N ILE A 195 -15.63 -5.54 6.22
CA ILE A 195 -15.46 -4.71 7.41
C ILE A 195 -16.42 -3.51 7.38
N ALA A 196 -16.55 -2.85 6.23
CA ALA A 196 -17.45 -1.72 6.05
C ALA A 196 -18.94 -2.14 6.19
N LEU A 197 -19.33 -3.24 5.57
CA LEU A 197 -20.70 -3.79 5.68
C LEU A 197 -21.04 -4.17 7.13
N ARG A 198 -20.09 -4.75 7.87
CA ARG A 198 -20.29 -5.05 9.29
C ARG A 198 -20.52 -3.78 10.11
N HIS A 199 -19.78 -2.71 9.81
CA HIS A 199 -20.00 -1.42 10.46
C HIS A 199 -21.41 -0.88 10.21
N GLU A 200 -21.98 -1.13 9.04
CA GLU A 200 -23.35 -0.77 8.67
C GLU A 200 -24.40 -1.82 9.14
N ASN A 201 -24.02 -2.73 10.04
CA ASN A 201 -24.90 -3.79 10.58
C ASN A 201 -25.43 -4.77 9.53
N GLN A 202 -24.78 -4.91 8.37
CA GLN A 202 -25.11 -5.87 7.32
C GLN A 202 -24.30 -7.16 7.52
N ALA A 203 -24.57 -7.89 8.61
CA ALA A 203 -23.74 -8.98 9.10
C ALA A 203 -23.57 -10.13 8.09
N ASP A 204 -24.63 -10.55 7.40
CA ASP A 204 -24.60 -11.65 6.45
C ASP A 204 -23.74 -11.35 5.21
N GLU A 205 -23.92 -10.16 4.64
CA GLU A 205 -23.11 -9.72 3.50
C GLU A 205 -21.65 -9.50 3.90
N ALA A 206 -21.43 -8.93 5.08
CA ALA A 206 -20.10 -8.75 5.67
C ALA A 206 -19.36 -10.08 5.77
N ARG A 207 -20.02 -11.10 6.34
CA ARG A 207 -19.43 -12.42 6.51
C ARG A 207 -19.10 -13.07 5.17
N LYS A 208 -20.00 -12.99 4.18
CA LYS A 208 -19.75 -13.52 2.82
C LYS A 208 -18.53 -12.83 2.18
N ALA A 209 -18.43 -11.51 2.28
CA ALA A 209 -17.32 -10.77 1.72
C ALA A 209 -15.98 -11.14 2.40
N ILE A 210 -15.92 -11.21 3.73
CA ILE A 210 -14.71 -11.59 4.46
C ILE A 210 -14.34 -13.05 4.19
N ALA A 211 -15.31 -13.97 4.11
CA ALA A 211 -15.06 -15.36 3.74
C ALA A 211 -14.44 -15.46 2.34
N LYS A 212 -14.91 -14.65 1.38
CA LYS A 212 -14.31 -14.56 0.05
C LYS A 212 -12.89 -14.05 0.08
N SER A 213 -12.57 -13.09 0.92
CA SER A 213 -11.19 -12.65 1.15
C SER A 213 -10.29 -13.79 1.64
N VAL A 214 -10.75 -14.55 2.64
CA VAL A 214 -10.01 -15.70 3.20
C VAL A 214 -9.84 -16.82 2.15
N GLU A 215 -10.84 -17.06 1.30
CA GLU A 215 -10.72 -17.99 0.17
C GLU A 215 -9.63 -17.57 -0.81
N LEU A 216 -9.57 -16.28 -1.15
CA LEU A 216 -8.60 -15.72 -2.10
C LEU A 216 -7.18 -15.63 -1.53
N ASN A 217 -7.06 -15.34 -0.23
CA ASN A 217 -5.78 -15.29 0.49
C ASN A 217 -5.87 -16.01 1.85
N PRO A 218 -5.70 -17.33 1.88
CA PRO A 218 -5.79 -18.10 3.12
C PRO A 218 -4.65 -17.85 4.11
N ASN A 219 -3.60 -17.13 3.72
CA ASN A 219 -2.49 -16.79 4.60
C ASN A 219 -2.68 -15.47 5.34
N ARG A 220 -3.68 -14.65 4.95
CA ARG A 220 -3.94 -13.36 5.56
C ARG A 220 -4.55 -13.53 6.97
N VAL A 221 -3.71 -13.45 7.99
CA VAL A 221 -4.09 -13.63 9.41
C VAL A 221 -5.19 -12.65 9.80
N TRP A 222 -5.08 -11.39 9.39
CA TRP A 222 -6.08 -10.38 9.73
C TRP A 222 -7.47 -10.68 9.13
N ALA A 223 -7.55 -11.21 7.91
CA ALA A 223 -8.82 -11.60 7.32
C ALA A 223 -9.52 -12.69 8.13
N LYS A 224 -8.78 -13.70 8.61
CA LYS A 224 -9.31 -14.73 9.51
C LYS A 224 -9.82 -14.13 10.81
N GLN A 225 -9.02 -13.26 11.43
CA GLN A 225 -9.42 -12.56 12.66
C GLN A 225 -10.68 -11.71 12.46
N GLN A 226 -10.87 -11.09 11.28
CA GLN A 226 -12.09 -10.34 10.98
C GLN A 226 -13.29 -11.27 10.75
N LEU A 227 -13.08 -12.42 10.12
CA LEU A 227 -14.13 -13.42 9.93
C LEU A 227 -14.66 -13.94 11.28
N ASP A 228 -13.76 -14.27 12.21
CA ASP A 228 -14.09 -14.73 13.55
C ASP A 228 -14.89 -13.69 14.36
N LYS A 229 -14.65 -12.41 14.12
CA LYS A 229 -15.37 -11.28 14.76
C LYS A 229 -16.71 -10.95 14.09
N THR A 230 -17.04 -11.60 12.99
CA THR A 230 -18.28 -11.34 12.25
C THR A 230 -19.27 -12.48 12.53
N PRO A 231 -20.33 -12.23 13.34
CA PRO A 231 -21.27 -13.27 13.75
C PRO A 231 -22.02 -13.89 12.57
N THR A 232 -22.45 -15.13 12.72
CA THR A 232 -23.55 -15.72 11.95
C THR A 232 -24.85 -15.31 12.64
N GLN A 233 -25.81 -14.79 11.87
CA GLN A 233 -27.17 -14.65 12.36
C GLN A 233 -27.84 -16.01 12.46
#